data_9ed2e1c430e419eb9ff180665fd416ec
#
_entry.id   9ed2e1c430e419eb9ff180665fd416ec
#
_cell.length_a   1.000
_cell.length_b   1.000
_cell.length_c   1.000
_cell.angle_alpha   90.00
_cell.angle_beta   90.00
_cell.angle_gamma   90.00
#
_symmetry.space_group_name_H-M   'P 1'
#
loop_
_entity.id
_entity.type
_entity.pdbx_description
1 polymer ?
#
loop_
_entity_poly.entity_id
_entity_poly.type
_entity_poly.pdbx_seq_one_letter_code
_entity_poly.pdbx_strand_id
1 'polypeptide(L)'
;MRIDIVTLFPELCDGFLSTSILGRARAKNLFEAHCHQIRDYTKNKQRQTDDYPYGGGCGMVLYAQPIADCLRAVADQCAQQGRAKPHVVFLTAAGQPYNEETARRLSGYESLALVCGHYEGIDQRVIDTFGDEEISIGDYVLTGGELASLVVADSVLRLQPGVLAEEKGYQDESYWDGLLEYPQFTRPEVWEGQAIPPVLLTGDHNKIDAWRGRQSRERTRQRRPDLYAQWCATHPITQIPRWKRTERAQLIKTDAQLDAAAKLFAEGCRTVCRDVCSEAGLAEYTPEVMRQRLEEEHKAGWAFYLHTTSDTPDGMVGVCHKTGEIGHLFVTQSARGSGIGTKLLDFARKKLAEHARPWLAVLDVNTAAIGLYRRMGYLPDGVRNMYQPGVDAAFCKPCKELVMRYQPQDQG
;
A
#
# COMPACT_ATOMS: atom_id res chain seq x y z
N MET A 1 -2.38 -31.44 3.15
CA MET A 1 -1.16 -31.02 2.40
C MET A 1 0.07 -31.72 2.95
N ARG A 2 1.04 -32.10 2.09
CA ARG A 2 2.34 -32.65 2.48
C ARG A 2 3.45 -31.69 2.04
N ILE A 3 4.46 -31.42 2.90
CA ILE A 3 5.68 -30.67 2.57
C ILE A 3 6.89 -31.55 2.85
N ASP A 4 7.76 -31.68 1.85
CA ASP A 4 9.03 -32.35 1.94
C ASP A 4 10.16 -31.30 1.78
N ILE A 5 11.05 -31.17 2.77
CA ILE A 5 12.19 -30.23 2.72
C ILE A 5 13.46 -31.05 2.48
N VAL A 6 14.12 -30.83 1.34
CA VAL A 6 15.35 -31.47 0.94
C VAL A 6 16.51 -30.56 1.32
N THR A 7 17.31 -30.94 2.31
CA THR A 7 18.29 -30.07 2.97
C THR A 7 19.52 -30.82 3.50
N LEU A 8 20.59 -30.10 3.83
CA LEU A 8 21.73 -30.61 4.58
C LEU A 8 21.54 -30.57 6.10
N PHE A 9 20.53 -29.85 6.59
CA PHE A 9 20.28 -29.56 8.01
C PHE A 9 18.82 -29.81 8.40
N PRO A 10 18.36 -31.08 8.31
CA PRO A 10 16.94 -31.42 8.60
C PRO A 10 16.50 -31.06 10.01
N GLU A 11 17.40 -31.11 10.99
CA GLU A 11 17.13 -30.77 12.37
C GLU A 11 16.71 -29.30 12.57
N LEU A 12 17.26 -28.38 11.80
CA LEU A 12 16.87 -26.96 11.81
C LEU A 12 15.44 -26.79 11.32
N CYS A 13 15.13 -27.44 10.20
CA CYS A 13 13.80 -27.35 9.58
C CYS A 13 12.72 -28.05 10.45
N ASP A 14 13.02 -29.26 10.91
CA ASP A 14 12.08 -30.01 11.76
C ASP A 14 11.81 -29.33 13.10
N GLY A 15 12.85 -28.73 13.72
CA GLY A 15 12.71 -27.94 14.93
C GLY A 15 11.74 -26.77 14.79
N PHE A 16 11.83 -26.04 13.70
CA PHE A 16 10.89 -24.94 13.38
C PHE A 16 9.46 -25.46 13.16
N LEU A 17 9.29 -26.48 12.32
CA LEU A 17 7.99 -27.06 11.98
C LEU A 17 7.29 -27.76 13.16
N SER A 18 8.04 -28.09 14.19
CA SER A 18 7.54 -28.72 15.41
C SER A 18 7.20 -27.73 16.53
N THR A 19 7.33 -26.42 16.27
CA THR A 19 7.19 -25.37 17.29
C THR A 19 5.94 -24.51 17.03
N SER A 20 5.38 -23.92 18.13
CA SER A 20 4.32 -22.91 18.10
C SER A 20 3.06 -23.34 17.33
N ILE A 21 2.56 -22.52 16.41
CA ILE A 21 1.32 -22.76 15.66
C ILE A 21 1.47 -23.98 14.76
N LEU A 22 2.57 -24.05 13.98
CA LEU A 22 2.83 -25.16 13.06
C LEU A 22 3.00 -26.48 13.83
N GLY A 23 3.71 -26.49 14.95
CA GLY A 23 3.87 -27.68 15.78
C GLY A 23 2.53 -28.21 16.31
N ARG A 24 1.64 -27.31 16.75
CA ARG A 24 0.28 -27.70 17.17
C ARG A 24 -0.59 -28.23 16.02
N ALA A 25 -0.46 -27.63 14.84
CA ALA A 25 -1.17 -28.05 13.64
C ALA A 25 -0.68 -29.41 13.15
N ARG A 26 0.65 -29.63 13.15
CA ARG A 26 1.29 -30.93 12.83
C ARG A 26 0.83 -32.02 13.77
N ALA A 27 0.79 -31.74 15.09
CA ALA A 27 0.29 -32.69 16.11
C ALA A 27 -1.20 -33.06 15.94
N LYS A 28 -1.98 -32.19 15.29
CA LYS A 28 -3.38 -32.42 14.91
C LYS A 28 -3.55 -33.06 13.53
N ASN A 29 -2.46 -33.41 12.86
CA ASN A 29 -2.44 -33.94 11.48
C ASN A 29 -3.14 -33.06 10.45
N LEU A 30 -3.07 -31.72 10.59
CA LEU A 30 -3.62 -30.80 9.61
C LEU A 30 -2.73 -30.69 8.36
N PHE A 31 -1.47 -31.04 8.48
CA PHE A 31 -0.50 -31.22 7.41
C PHE A 31 0.55 -32.25 7.78
N GLU A 32 1.27 -32.76 6.80
CA GLU A 32 2.44 -33.61 6.96
C GLU A 32 3.69 -32.83 6.56
N ALA A 33 4.79 -32.98 7.32
CA ALA A 33 6.08 -32.37 6.99
C ALA A 33 7.21 -33.35 7.24
N HIS A 34 8.07 -33.51 6.23
CA HIS A 34 9.24 -34.40 6.26
C HIS A 34 10.48 -33.62 5.86
N CYS A 35 11.56 -33.80 6.62
CA CYS A 35 12.85 -33.19 6.32
C CYS A 35 13.84 -34.29 5.89
N HIS A 36 14.37 -34.19 4.70
CA HIS A 36 15.22 -35.21 4.08
C HIS A 36 16.67 -34.75 4.08
N GLN A 37 17.55 -35.58 4.68
CA GLN A 37 18.98 -35.32 4.68
C GLN A 37 19.57 -35.70 3.32
N ILE A 38 20.09 -34.73 2.56
CA ILE A 38 20.69 -34.96 1.24
C ILE A 38 21.85 -35.97 1.31
N ARG A 39 22.63 -35.97 2.41
CA ARG A 39 23.76 -36.87 2.63
C ARG A 39 23.37 -38.35 2.66
N ASP A 40 22.13 -38.67 2.96
CA ASP A 40 21.67 -40.07 3.01
C ASP A 40 21.49 -40.69 1.62
N TYR A 41 21.44 -39.84 0.59
CA TYR A 41 21.28 -40.27 -0.82
C TYR A 41 22.62 -40.28 -1.60
N THR A 42 23.74 -40.02 -0.94
CA THR A 42 25.04 -40.11 -1.60
C THR A 42 25.48 -41.56 -1.83
N LYS A 43 26.16 -41.81 -2.93
CA LYS A 43 26.72 -43.14 -3.30
C LYS A 43 28.17 -43.35 -2.84
N ASN A 44 28.81 -42.30 -2.32
CA ASN A 44 30.16 -42.38 -1.83
C ASN A 44 30.23 -42.70 -0.34
N LYS A 45 31.29 -43.36 0.08
CA LYS A 45 31.54 -43.79 1.48
C LYS A 45 31.69 -42.60 2.45
N GLN A 46 32.16 -41.44 1.96
CA GLN A 46 32.42 -40.22 2.72
C GLN A 46 31.13 -39.38 2.90
N ARG A 47 30.01 -39.77 2.26
CA ARG A 47 28.74 -39.03 2.26
C ARG A 47 28.90 -37.57 1.79
N GLN A 48 29.86 -37.36 0.84
CA GLN A 48 30.10 -36.06 0.26
C GLN A 48 28.97 -35.65 -0.68
N THR A 49 28.56 -34.39 -0.60
CA THR A 49 27.41 -33.85 -1.35
C THR A 49 27.78 -32.73 -2.30
N ASP A 50 29.07 -32.35 -2.37
CA ASP A 50 29.52 -31.15 -3.05
C ASP A 50 30.90 -31.35 -3.66
N ASP A 51 31.26 -30.57 -4.70
CA ASP A 51 32.60 -30.56 -5.35
C ASP A 51 32.86 -29.18 -5.96
N TYR A 52 34.08 -28.98 -6.46
CA TYR A 52 34.50 -27.77 -7.13
C TYR A 52 33.69 -27.51 -8.41
N PRO A 53 33.34 -26.23 -8.69
CA PRO A 53 32.61 -25.90 -9.90
C PRO A 53 33.49 -26.11 -11.15
N TYR A 54 32.88 -26.60 -12.23
CA TYR A 54 33.51 -26.58 -13.54
C TYR A 54 33.78 -25.12 -13.97
N GLY A 55 34.92 -24.90 -14.61
CA GLY A 55 35.34 -23.56 -15.02
C GLY A 55 36.17 -22.81 -13.98
N GLY A 56 36.35 -23.40 -12.79
CA GLY A 56 37.03 -22.76 -11.66
C GLY A 56 36.17 -21.77 -10.90
N GLY A 57 36.70 -21.21 -9.85
CA GLY A 57 36.01 -20.29 -8.94
C GLY A 57 36.26 -20.65 -7.48
N CYS A 58 35.78 -19.83 -6.57
CA CYS A 58 35.79 -20.11 -5.13
C CYS A 58 34.56 -20.95 -4.75
N GLY A 59 34.67 -21.73 -3.67
CA GLY A 59 33.58 -22.49 -3.09
C GLY A 59 33.30 -23.84 -3.74
N MET A 60 32.17 -24.41 -3.41
CA MET A 60 31.72 -25.76 -3.80
C MET A 60 30.30 -25.68 -4.36
N VAL A 61 29.90 -26.67 -5.14
CA VAL A 61 28.57 -26.81 -5.72
C VAL A 61 27.97 -28.15 -5.31
N LEU A 62 26.69 -28.15 -4.92
CA LEU A 62 26.01 -29.39 -4.56
C LEU A 62 25.83 -30.30 -5.78
N TYR A 63 26.14 -31.58 -5.60
CA TYR A 63 25.99 -32.60 -6.65
C TYR A 63 24.54 -32.78 -7.06
N ALA A 64 24.29 -32.99 -8.34
CA ALA A 64 22.98 -33.34 -8.88
C ALA A 64 22.43 -34.67 -8.34
N GLN A 65 23.33 -35.71 -8.25
CA GLN A 65 22.88 -37.09 -7.96
C GLN A 65 22.18 -37.26 -6.61
N PRO A 66 22.75 -36.78 -5.45
CA PRO A 66 22.05 -36.98 -4.14
C PRO A 66 20.70 -36.28 -4.09
N ILE A 67 20.60 -35.07 -4.67
CA ILE A 67 19.34 -34.32 -4.73
C ILE A 67 18.33 -35.05 -5.62
N ALA A 68 18.75 -35.50 -6.81
CA ALA A 68 17.89 -36.24 -7.73
C ALA A 68 17.36 -37.53 -7.11
N ASP A 69 18.23 -38.30 -6.42
CA ASP A 69 17.81 -39.55 -5.79
C ASP A 69 16.89 -39.29 -4.58
N CYS A 70 17.11 -38.20 -3.83
CA CYS A 70 16.20 -37.76 -2.77
C CYS A 70 14.81 -37.38 -3.34
N LEU A 71 14.75 -36.60 -4.42
CA LEU A 71 13.49 -36.19 -5.07
C LEU A 71 12.72 -37.38 -5.65
N ARG A 72 13.43 -38.38 -6.21
CA ARG A 72 12.81 -39.65 -6.65
C ARG A 72 12.20 -40.39 -5.46
N ALA A 73 12.93 -40.53 -4.36
CA ALA A 73 12.43 -41.17 -3.15
C ALA A 73 11.20 -40.47 -2.56
N VAL A 74 11.19 -39.12 -2.58
CA VAL A 74 10.00 -38.33 -2.17
C VAL A 74 8.81 -38.60 -3.10
N ALA A 75 9.04 -38.61 -4.43
CA ALA A 75 7.99 -38.92 -5.39
C ALA A 75 7.43 -40.34 -5.21
N ASP A 76 8.30 -41.32 -4.98
CA ASP A 76 7.89 -42.73 -4.72
C ASP A 76 7.07 -42.83 -3.42
N GLN A 77 7.46 -42.11 -2.36
CA GLN A 77 6.67 -42.06 -1.12
C GLN A 77 5.28 -41.44 -1.33
N CYS A 78 5.19 -40.35 -2.11
CA CYS A 78 3.91 -39.75 -2.47
C CYS A 78 3.04 -40.75 -3.25
N ALA A 79 3.60 -41.45 -4.23
CA ALA A 79 2.90 -42.45 -5.01
C ALA A 79 2.40 -43.63 -4.14
N GLN A 80 3.19 -44.11 -3.18
CA GLN A 80 2.79 -45.15 -2.22
C GLN A 80 1.62 -44.71 -1.33
N GLN A 81 1.49 -43.40 -1.07
CA GLN A 81 0.36 -42.81 -0.34
C GLN A 81 -0.82 -42.46 -1.25
N GLY A 82 -0.77 -42.79 -2.54
CA GLY A 82 -1.82 -42.46 -3.52
C GLY A 82 -1.87 -40.97 -3.90
N ARG A 83 -0.80 -40.22 -3.63
CA ARG A 83 -0.68 -38.79 -3.96
C ARG A 83 -0.01 -38.58 -5.31
N ALA A 84 -0.30 -37.46 -5.93
CA ALA A 84 0.42 -37.02 -7.12
C ALA A 84 1.90 -36.71 -6.83
N LYS A 85 2.74 -36.68 -7.87
CA LYS A 85 4.14 -36.20 -7.78
C LYS A 85 4.16 -34.83 -7.10
N PRO A 86 5.05 -34.58 -6.14
CA PRO A 86 5.15 -33.28 -5.51
C PRO A 86 5.58 -32.19 -6.50
N HIS A 87 5.05 -30.99 -6.34
CA HIS A 87 5.53 -29.81 -7.03
C HIS A 87 6.88 -29.39 -6.41
N VAL A 88 7.92 -29.34 -7.22
CA VAL A 88 9.31 -29.17 -6.77
C VAL A 88 9.74 -27.72 -6.93
N VAL A 89 10.08 -27.08 -5.81
CA VAL A 89 10.52 -25.68 -5.73
C VAL A 89 11.97 -25.63 -5.27
N PHE A 90 12.84 -25.04 -6.08
CA PHE A 90 14.20 -24.74 -5.67
C PHE A 90 14.30 -23.33 -5.08
N LEU A 91 14.88 -23.23 -3.87
CA LEU A 91 15.09 -21.95 -3.20
C LEU A 91 16.46 -21.39 -3.64
N THR A 92 16.44 -20.35 -4.46
CA THR A 92 17.63 -19.77 -5.06
C THR A 92 17.51 -18.25 -5.14
N ALA A 93 18.63 -17.53 -5.02
CA ALA A 93 18.66 -16.08 -5.18
C ALA A 93 18.29 -15.61 -6.61
N ALA A 94 18.45 -16.50 -7.61
CA ALA A 94 18.11 -16.22 -9.00
C ALA A 94 16.63 -16.51 -9.36
N GLY A 95 15.86 -17.05 -8.42
CA GLY A 95 14.46 -17.43 -8.62
C GLY A 95 13.52 -16.24 -8.76
N GLN A 96 12.25 -16.55 -9.11
CA GLN A 96 11.19 -15.55 -9.15
C GLN A 96 10.87 -15.01 -7.75
N PRO A 97 10.59 -13.71 -7.61
CA PRO A 97 10.27 -13.11 -6.32
C PRO A 97 9.05 -13.74 -5.67
N TYR A 98 9.22 -14.17 -4.41
CA TYR A 98 8.14 -14.73 -3.59
C TYR A 98 7.22 -13.64 -3.03
N ASN A 99 5.93 -13.89 -3.06
CA ASN A 99 4.92 -13.01 -2.50
C ASN A 99 3.68 -13.79 -2.03
N GLU A 100 2.69 -13.11 -1.47
CA GLU A 100 1.45 -13.71 -0.95
C GLU A 100 0.64 -14.44 -2.04
N GLU A 101 0.63 -13.95 -3.28
CA GLU A 101 -0.04 -14.62 -4.41
C GLU A 101 0.61 -15.97 -4.71
N THR A 102 1.94 -16.02 -4.67
CA THR A 102 2.70 -17.28 -4.81
C THR A 102 2.40 -18.23 -3.65
N ALA A 103 2.33 -17.73 -2.39
CA ALA A 103 1.97 -18.55 -1.23
C ALA A 103 0.60 -19.20 -1.41
N ARG A 104 -0.42 -18.43 -1.82
CA ARG A 104 -1.77 -18.95 -2.09
C ARG A 104 -1.78 -19.99 -3.20
N ARG A 105 -1.06 -19.74 -4.29
CA ARG A 105 -0.95 -20.72 -5.39
C ARG A 105 -0.31 -22.02 -4.91
N LEU A 106 0.78 -21.92 -4.15
CA LEU A 106 1.47 -23.09 -3.59
C LEU A 106 0.61 -23.83 -2.55
N SER A 107 -0.20 -23.13 -1.77
CA SER A 107 -1.10 -23.75 -0.79
C SER A 107 -2.17 -24.64 -1.40
N GLY A 108 -2.42 -24.50 -2.70
CA GLY A 108 -3.35 -25.34 -3.46
C GLY A 108 -2.79 -26.70 -3.91
N TYR A 109 -1.47 -26.92 -3.80
CA TYR A 109 -0.89 -28.24 -4.14
C TYR A 109 -1.11 -29.25 -3.03
N GLU A 110 -1.32 -30.50 -3.40
CA GLU A 110 -1.43 -31.62 -2.45
C GLU A 110 -0.10 -31.91 -1.77
N SER A 111 1.01 -31.80 -2.53
CA SER A 111 2.36 -32.08 -2.08
C SER A 111 3.37 -31.08 -2.65
N LEU A 112 4.27 -30.53 -1.83
CA LEU A 112 5.38 -29.67 -2.23
C LEU A 112 6.71 -30.31 -1.80
N ALA A 113 7.74 -30.18 -2.64
CA ALA A 113 9.12 -30.48 -2.29
C ALA A 113 9.94 -29.18 -2.38
N LEU A 114 10.44 -28.69 -1.24
CA LEU A 114 11.26 -27.48 -1.14
C LEU A 114 12.73 -27.89 -1.07
N VAL A 115 13.53 -27.50 -2.06
CA VAL A 115 14.94 -27.88 -2.16
C VAL A 115 15.83 -26.71 -1.71
N CYS A 116 16.61 -26.96 -0.66
CA CYS A 116 17.54 -25.99 -0.09
C CYS A 116 18.91 -26.08 -0.76
N GLY A 117 19.33 -24.98 -1.38
CA GLY A 117 20.70 -24.82 -1.85
C GLY A 117 21.67 -24.50 -0.71
N HIS A 118 22.96 -24.81 -0.93
CA HIS A 118 24.06 -24.45 -0.03
C HIS A 118 25.31 -24.14 -0.84
N TYR A 119 26.35 -23.59 -0.18
CA TYR A 119 27.61 -23.21 -0.83
C TYR A 119 27.40 -22.18 -1.96
N GLU A 120 28.01 -22.43 -3.17
CA GLU A 120 27.82 -21.56 -4.35
C GLU A 120 26.53 -21.90 -5.12
N GLY A 121 25.79 -22.94 -4.71
CA GLY A 121 24.53 -23.34 -5.32
C GLY A 121 24.42 -24.83 -5.60
N ILE A 122 23.50 -25.16 -6.48
CA ILE A 122 23.12 -26.52 -6.87
C ILE A 122 23.51 -26.72 -8.34
N ASP A 123 23.96 -27.91 -8.71
CA ASP A 123 24.21 -28.27 -10.11
C ASP A 123 22.93 -28.00 -10.95
N GLN A 124 23.07 -27.12 -11.94
CA GLN A 124 21.96 -26.66 -12.76
C GLN A 124 21.17 -27.81 -13.41
N ARG A 125 21.83 -28.90 -13.73
CA ARG A 125 21.20 -30.07 -14.39
C ARG A 125 20.10 -30.71 -13.54
N VAL A 126 20.18 -30.66 -12.20
CA VAL A 126 19.11 -31.20 -11.35
C VAL A 126 17.95 -30.20 -11.26
N ILE A 127 18.21 -28.92 -11.27
CA ILE A 127 17.18 -27.89 -11.33
C ILE A 127 16.39 -28.03 -12.63
N ASP A 128 17.09 -28.08 -13.78
CA ASP A 128 16.47 -28.21 -15.12
C ASP A 128 15.67 -29.52 -15.30
N THR A 129 16.05 -30.59 -14.57
CA THR A 129 15.42 -31.91 -14.73
C THR A 129 14.23 -32.10 -13.79
N PHE A 130 14.30 -31.61 -12.58
CA PHE A 130 13.33 -31.91 -11.51
C PHE A 130 12.56 -30.69 -11.03
N GLY A 131 13.06 -29.47 -11.23
CA GLY A 131 12.45 -28.25 -10.77
C GLY A 131 11.20 -27.90 -11.58
N ASP A 132 10.10 -27.62 -10.91
CA ASP A 132 8.93 -27.04 -11.52
C ASP A 132 9.02 -25.50 -11.47
N GLU A 133 9.71 -24.96 -10.44
CA GLU A 133 10.00 -23.52 -10.34
C GLU A 133 11.20 -23.24 -9.42
N GLU A 134 11.80 -22.04 -9.60
CA GLU A 134 12.81 -21.45 -8.75
C GLU A 134 12.25 -20.21 -8.06
N ILE A 135 12.42 -20.11 -6.73
CA ILE A 135 11.87 -19.02 -5.91
C ILE A 135 12.97 -18.32 -5.12
N SER A 136 12.95 -16.98 -5.15
CA SER A 136 13.74 -16.09 -4.30
C SER A 136 12.85 -15.39 -3.28
N ILE A 137 13.26 -15.38 -2.01
CA ILE A 137 12.53 -14.66 -0.95
C ILE A 137 12.95 -13.18 -0.81
N GLY A 138 13.82 -12.68 -1.67
CA GLY A 138 14.25 -11.27 -1.71
C GLY A 138 15.64 -11.07 -2.28
N ASP A 139 16.00 -9.82 -2.54
CA ASP A 139 17.25 -9.40 -3.18
C ASP A 139 18.43 -9.41 -2.17
N TYR A 140 18.73 -10.56 -1.61
CA TYR A 140 19.87 -10.79 -0.71
C TYR A 140 20.28 -12.26 -0.74
N VAL A 141 21.52 -12.54 -0.36
CA VAL A 141 22.07 -13.89 -0.32
C VAL A 141 22.14 -14.39 1.11
N LEU A 142 21.70 -15.62 1.35
CA LEU A 142 21.79 -16.33 2.62
C LEU A 142 22.91 -17.39 2.56
N THR A 143 23.30 -17.92 3.71
CA THR A 143 24.29 -19.01 3.82
C THR A 143 23.77 -20.36 3.32
N GLY A 144 22.43 -20.52 3.22
CA GLY A 144 21.75 -21.72 2.75
C GLY A 144 20.27 -21.47 2.50
N GLY A 145 19.60 -22.41 1.85
CA GLY A 145 18.19 -22.33 1.47
C GLY A 145 17.20 -22.66 2.59
N GLU A 146 17.67 -23.10 3.76
CA GLU A 146 16.81 -23.58 4.86
C GLU A 146 15.86 -22.49 5.37
N LEU A 147 16.36 -21.27 5.60
CA LEU A 147 15.51 -20.15 6.03
C LEU A 147 14.50 -19.77 4.95
N ALA A 148 14.91 -19.81 3.68
CA ALA A 148 14.00 -19.53 2.56
C ALA A 148 12.89 -20.60 2.50
N SER A 149 13.23 -21.88 2.66
CA SER A 149 12.26 -22.97 2.68
C SER A 149 11.27 -22.84 3.86
N LEU A 150 11.75 -22.39 5.03
CA LEU A 150 10.90 -22.18 6.20
C LEU A 150 9.97 -20.97 6.02
N VAL A 151 10.41 -19.89 5.38
CA VAL A 151 9.54 -18.76 5.02
C VAL A 151 8.42 -19.23 4.10
N VAL A 152 8.75 -20.00 3.05
CA VAL A 152 7.76 -20.57 2.14
C VAL A 152 6.84 -21.55 2.86
N ALA A 153 7.38 -22.48 3.64
CA ALA A 153 6.59 -23.46 4.38
C ALA A 153 5.63 -22.80 5.36
N ASP A 154 6.06 -21.81 6.15
CA ASP A 154 5.20 -21.11 7.11
C ASP A 154 4.04 -20.39 6.40
N SER A 155 4.35 -19.57 5.38
CA SER A 155 3.35 -18.80 4.66
C SER A 155 2.35 -19.68 3.86
N VAL A 156 2.75 -20.87 3.42
CA VAL A 156 1.88 -21.84 2.75
C VAL A 156 1.04 -22.64 3.75
N LEU A 157 1.68 -23.13 4.82
CA LEU A 157 1.02 -23.98 5.81
C LEU A 157 -0.01 -23.23 6.64
N ARG A 158 0.24 -21.94 6.95
CA ARG A 158 -0.74 -21.12 7.68
C ARG A 158 -2.07 -20.92 6.93
N LEU A 159 -2.06 -21.09 5.61
CA LEU A 159 -3.25 -21.02 4.76
C LEU A 159 -4.04 -22.34 4.71
N GLN A 160 -3.51 -23.43 5.28
CA GLN A 160 -4.24 -24.68 5.32
C GLN A 160 -5.40 -24.62 6.33
N PRO A 161 -6.55 -25.23 6.02
CA PRO A 161 -7.72 -25.24 6.90
C PRO A 161 -7.39 -25.72 8.32
N GLY A 162 -7.77 -24.94 9.32
CA GLY A 162 -7.61 -25.31 10.74
C GLY A 162 -6.24 -25.05 11.35
N VAL A 163 -5.23 -24.61 10.56
CA VAL A 163 -3.89 -24.24 11.08
C VAL A 163 -3.98 -22.95 11.89
N LEU A 164 -4.63 -21.91 11.36
CA LEU A 164 -5.04 -20.73 12.13
C LEU A 164 -6.43 -20.92 12.70
N ALA A 165 -6.69 -20.28 13.85
CA ALA A 165 -7.95 -20.45 14.59
C ALA A 165 -9.18 -19.95 13.81
N GLU A 166 -9.02 -18.90 13.03
CA GLU A 166 -10.08 -18.31 12.21
C GLU A 166 -9.54 -18.04 10.78
N GLU A 167 -10.25 -18.55 9.78
CA GLU A 167 -9.90 -18.31 8.36
C GLU A 167 -9.99 -16.82 8.00
N LYS A 168 -10.89 -16.07 8.63
CA LYS A 168 -10.96 -14.61 8.47
C LYS A 168 -9.71 -13.89 8.96
N GLY A 169 -8.91 -14.49 9.85
CA GLY A 169 -7.73 -13.87 10.41
C GLY A 169 -6.70 -13.47 9.35
N TYR A 170 -6.45 -14.33 8.36
CA TYR A 170 -5.48 -14.02 7.30
C TYR A 170 -6.07 -13.21 6.14
N GLN A 171 -7.42 -13.20 5.98
CA GLN A 171 -8.07 -12.43 4.91
C GLN A 171 -8.05 -10.92 5.15
N ASP A 172 -7.95 -10.48 6.40
CA ASP A 172 -7.85 -9.07 6.79
C ASP A 172 -6.39 -8.59 6.92
N GLU A 173 -5.40 -9.48 6.72
CA GLU A 173 -3.98 -9.16 6.84
C GLU A 173 -3.40 -8.46 5.59
N SER A 174 -2.18 -7.96 5.74
CA SER A 174 -1.43 -7.33 4.65
C SER A 174 -1.30 -8.27 3.44
N TYR A 175 -1.45 -7.70 2.24
CA TYR A 175 -1.30 -8.33 0.92
C TYR A 175 -2.48 -9.21 0.47
N TRP A 176 -3.41 -9.59 1.35
CA TRP A 176 -4.52 -10.48 0.96
C TRP A 176 -5.41 -9.89 -0.13
N ASP A 177 -5.78 -8.62 -0.01
CA ASP A 177 -6.53 -7.84 -1.00
C ASP A 177 -5.66 -6.82 -1.76
N GLY A 178 -4.33 -6.94 -1.66
CA GLY A 178 -3.36 -6.05 -2.29
C GLY A 178 -3.02 -4.80 -1.46
N LEU A 179 -3.57 -4.65 -0.26
CA LEU A 179 -3.27 -3.55 0.65
C LEU A 179 -2.43 -4.02 1.85
N LEU A 180 -1.80 -3.07 2.53
CA LEU A 180 -1.23 -3.30 3.87
C LEU A 180 -2.33 -3.19 4.92
N GLU A 181 -2.25 -3.99 5.96
CA GLU A 181 -3.15 -3.94 7.10
C GLU A 181 -3.12 -2.57 7.81
N TYR A 182 -4.25 -2.20 8.39
CA TYR A 182 -4.39 -1.02 9.26
C TYR A 182 -3.58 -1.17 10.55
N PRO A 183 -3.26 -0.07 11.28
CA PRO A 183 -2.53 -0.15 12.55
C PRO A 183 -3.39 -0.81 13.64
N GLN A 184 -2.81 -1.77 14.34
CA GLN A 184 -3.42 -2.46 15.47
C GLN A 184 -3.12 -1.72 16.78
N PHE A 185 -4.09 -1.72 17.69
CA PHE A 185 -3.97 -1.15 19.03
C PHE A 185 -4.47 -2.15 20.07
N THR A 186 -3.83 -2.14 21.22
CA THR A 186 -4.20 -2.97 22.39
C THR A 186 -4.22 -2.13 23.67
N ARG A 187 -4.56 -2.75 24.79
CA ARG A 187 -4.58 -2.13 26.12
C ARG A 187 -3.16 -1.78 26.59
N PRO A 188 -2.99 -0.70 27.37
CA PRO A 188 -4.02 0.23 27.86
C PRO A 188 -4.50 1.23 26.77
N GLU A 189 -5.64 1.92 27.02
CA GLU A 189 -6.23 2.92 26.14
C GLU A 189 -5.30 4.12 25.90
N VAL A 190 -4.52 4.49 26.91
CA VAL A 190 -3.49 5.53 26.83
C VAL A 190 -2.16 4.92 27.25
N TRP A 191 -1.16 4.98 26.37
CA TRP A 191 0.20 4.54 26.65
C TRP A 191 1.18 5.67 26.34
N GLU A 192 1.97 6.05 27.34
CA GLU A 192 2.95 7.18 27.25
C GLU A 192 2.34 8.48 26.70
N GLY A 193 1.10 8.80 27.13
CA GLY A 193 0.39 10.01 26.70
C GLY A 193 -0.26 9.90 25.32
N GLN A 194 -0.10 8.78 24.62
CA GLN A 194 -0.71 8.50 23.32
C GLN A 194 -2.00 7.69 23.49
N ALA A 195 -3.14 8.30 23.17
CA ALA A 195 -4.42 7.63 23.20
C ALA A 195 -4.69 6.87 21.89
N ILE A 196 -5.41 5.75 21.99
CA ILE A 196 -5.90 5.04 20.80
C ILE A 196 -6.96 5.89 20.08
N PRO A 197 -7.19 5.70 18.78
CA PRO A 197 -8.24 6.41 18.03
C PRO A 197 -9.62 6.22 18.67
N PRO A 198 -10.33 7.31 18.99
CA PRO A 198 -11.63 7.22 19.70
C PRO A 198 -12.68 6.36 18.99
N VAL A 199 -12.62 6.28 17.66
CA VAL A 199 -13.51 5.44 16.85
C VAL A 199 -13.47 3.97 17.25
N LEU A 200 -12.32 3.48 17.73
CA LEU A 200 -12.14 2.08 18.14
C LEU A 200 -12.86 1.76 19.46
N LEU A 201 -13.24 2.80 20.23
CA LEU A 201 -13.97 2.67 21.49
C LEU A 201 -15.48 2.77 21.31
N THR A 202 -15.97 3.13 20.12
CA THR A 202 -17.40 3.42 19.89
C THR A 202 -18.31 2.18 19.90
N GLY A 203 -17.77 0.98 19.70
CA GLY A 203 -18.54 -0.25 19.48
C GLY A 203 -19.31 -0.28 18.14
N ASP A 204 -19.22 0.79 17.34
CA ASP A 204 -19.89 0.89 16.02
C ASP A 204 -18.98 0.23 14.96
N HIS A 205 -19.24 -1.05 14.67
CA HIS A 205 -18.44 -1.84 13.70
C HIS A 205 -18.38 -1.18 12.34
N ASN A 206 -19.44 -0.53 11.86
CA ASN A 206 -19.42 0.14 10.56
C ASN A 206 -18.42 1.31 10.53
N LYS A 207 -18.34 2.09 11.61
CA LYS A 207 -17.36 3.18 11.72
C LYS A 207 -15.95 2.66 11.89
N ILE A 208 -15.78 1.59 12.68
CA ILE A 208 -14.49 0.93 12.88
C ILE A 208 -13.96 0.39 11.55
N ASP A 209 -14.77 -0.34 10.79
CA ASP A 209 -14.35 -0.93 9.50
C ASP A 209 -14.07 0.15 8.45
N ALA A 210 -14.88 1.22 8.43
CA ALA A 210 -14.61 2.37 7.58
C ALA A 210 -13.28 3.07 7.93
N TRP A 211 -12.93 3.15 9.22
CA TRP A 211 -11.66 3.68 9.70
C TRP A 211 -10.50 2.74 9.32
N ARG A 212 -10.61 1.44 9.58
CA ARG A 212 -9.64 0.41 9.20
C ARG A 212 -9.30 0.47 7.72
N GLY A 213 -10.31 0.46 6.85
CA GLY A 213 -10.11 0.54 5.41
C GLY A 213 -9.47 1.87 4.94
N ARG A 214 -9.71 3.00 5.64
CA ARG A 214 -8.97 4.25 5.36
C ARG A 214 -7.50 4.15 5.75
N GLN A 215 -7.22 3.60 6.94
CA GLN A 215 -5.85 3.44 7.44
C GLN A 215 -5.04 2.48 6.56
N SER A 216 -5.63 1.37 6.15
CA SER A 216 -5.04 0.40 5.24
C SER A 216 -4.62 1.08 3.92
N ARG A 217 -5.53 1.78 3.25
CA ARG A 217 -5.23 2.51 2.00
C ARG A 217 -4.16 3.58 2.17
N GLU A 218 -4.25 4.39 3.23
CA GLU A 218 -3.28 5.46 3.47
C GLU A 218 -1.89 4.90 3.78
N ARG A 219 -1.81 3.86 4.61
CA ARG A 219 -0.56 3.15 4.94
C ARG A 219 0.08 2.53 3.71
N THR A 220 -0.73 1.90 2.84
CA THR A 220 -0.25 1.31 1.59
C THR A 220 0.24 2.38 0.65
N ARG A 221 -0.50 3.47 0.49
CA ARG A 221 -0.10 4.60 -0.34
C ARG A 221 1.26 5.19 0.06
N GLN A 222 1.53 5.26 1.36
CA GLN A 222 2.77 5.84 1.89
C GLN A 222 3.96 4.87 1.84
N ARG A 223 3.74 3.59 2.15
CA ARG A 223 4.81 2.60 2.35
C ARG A 223 5.05 1.72 1.15
N ARG A 224 4.01 1.44 0.38
CA ARG A 224 4.03 0.58 -0.80
C ARG A 224 3.19 1.22 -1.92
N PRO A 225 3.67 2.35 -2.50
CA PRO A 225 2.97 3.05 -3.58
C PRO A 225 2.76 2.18 -4.83
N ASP A 226 3.62 1.21 -5.05
CA ASP A 226 3.50 0.18 -6.09
C ASP A 226 2.23 -0.67 -5.91
N LEU A 227 2.02 -1.26 -4.72
CA LEU A 227 0.81 -2.03 -4.40
C LEU A 227 -0.43 -1.16 -4.42
N TYR A 228 -0.34 0.08 -3.93
CA TYR A 228 -1.47 1.00 -3.96
C TYR A 228 -1.91 1.33 -5.39
N ALA A 229 -0.97 1.52 -6.30
CA ALA A 229 -1.27 1.75 -7.72
C ALA A 229 -1.95 0.53 -8.36
N GLN A 230 -1.46 -0.70 -8.08
CA GLN A 230 -2.08 -1.94 -8.54
C GLN A 230 -3.50 -2.10 -7.98
N TRP A 231 -3.68 -1.86 -6.67
CA TRP A 231 -4.99 -1.92 -6.03
C TRP A 231 -5.99 -0.92 -6.64
N CYS A 232 -5.56 0.32 -6.93
CA CYS A 232 -6.40 1.32 -7.60
C CYS A 232 -6.80 0.91 -9.02
N ALA A 233 -5.95 0.17 -9.74
CA ALA A 233 -6.25 -0.30 -11.09
C ALA A 233 -7.35 -1.37 -11.09
N THR A 234 -7.35 -2.25 -10.08
CA THR A 234 -8.36 -3.33 -9.92
C THR A 234 -9.61 -2.87 -9.16
N HIS A 235 -9.50 -1.79 -8.37
CA HIS A 235 -10.60 -1.19 -7.60
C HIS A 235 -10.84 0.25 -8.06
N PRO A 236 -11.39 0.47 -9.26
CA PRO A 236 -11.66 1.81 -9.76
C PRO A 236 -12.56 2.56 -8.77
N ILE A 237 -12.23 3.81 -8.51
CA ILE A 237 -12.88 4.72 -7.54
C ILE A 237 -14.40 4.86 -7.78
N THR A 238 -14.90 4.35 -8.90
CA THR A 238 -16.33 4.29 -9.25
C THR A 238 -17.16 3.37 -8.34
N GLN A 239 -16.53 2.49 -7.54
CA GLN A 239 -17.23 1.60 -6.59
C GLN A 239 -17.17 2.11 -5.14
N ILE A 240 -17.17 3.41 -4.90
CA ILE A 240 -17.48 3.95 -3.57
C ILE A 240 -18.93 3.56 -3.25
N PRO A 241 -19.19 2.79 -2.17
CA PRO A 241 -20.54 2.33 -1.85
C PRO A 241 -21.56 3.47 -1.81
N ARG A 242 -22.79 3.20 -2.27
CA ARG A 242 -23.92 4.16 -2.38
C ARG A 242 -24.23 4.95 -1.10
N TRP A 243 -23.82 4.48 0.09
CA TRP A 243 -24.04 5.18 1.36
C TRP A 243 -23.26 6.48 1.52
N LYS A 244 -22.23 6.74 0.67
CA LYS A 244 -21.49 8.02 0.64
C LYS A 244 -22.15 9.11 -0.22
N ARG A 245 -23.35 8.92 -0.72
CA ARG A 245 -24.09 9.94 -1.50
C ARG A 245 -24.62 11.12 -0.68
N THR A 246 -24.49 11.09 0.65
CA THR A 246 -24.88 12.23 1.52
C THR A 246 -23.79 13.28 1.66
N GLU A 247 -22.54 12.97 1.33
CA GLU A 247 -21.44 13.93 1.27
C GLU A 247 -21.59 14.79 -0.02
N ARG A 248 -22.36 15.85 0.04
CA ARG A 248 -22.51 16.80 -1.07
C ARG A 248 -21.89 18.14 -0.71
N ALA A 249 -21.07 18.67 -1.61
CA ALA A 249 -20.75 20.08 -1.55
C ALA A 249 -22.05 20.88 -1.74
N GLN A 250 -22.41 21.67 -0.75
CA GLN A 250 -23.64 22.46 -0.73
C GLN A 250 -23.32 23.92 -1.04
N LEU A 251 -24.11 24.53 -1.91
CA LEU A 251 -24.03 25.97 -2.18
C LEU A 251 -24.28 26.76 -0.89
N ILE A 252 -23.41 27.71 -0.60
CA ILE A 252 -23.58 28.62 0.54
C ILE A 252 -24.80 29.51 0.30
N LYS A 253 -25.75 29.47 1.21
CA LYS A 253 -27.02 30.21 1.13
C LYS A 253 -27.39 31.00 2.40
N THR A 254 -26.69 30.71 3.51
CA THR A 254 -26.99 31.32 4.83
C THR A 254 -25.76 32.01 5.39
N ASP A 255 -25.95 33.00 6.24
CA ASP A 255 -24.88 33.70 6.94
C ASP A 255 -24.02 32.74 7.78
N ALA A 256 -24.63 31.79 8.45
CA ALA A 256 -23.90 30.78 9.23
C ALA A 256 -22.95 29.90 8.33
N GLN A 257 -23.38 29.57 7.12
CA GLN A 257 -22.55 28.86 6.15
C GLN A 257 -21.42 29.76 5.63
N LEU A 258 -21.69 31.06 5.40
CA LEU A 258 -20.72 32.02 4.98
C LEU A 258 -19.63 32.24 6.06
N ASP A 259 -20.02 32.34 7.33
CA ASP A 259 -19.12 32.44 8.46
C ASP A 259 -18.23 31.20 8.58
N ALA A 260 -18.79 30.02 8.37
CA ALA A 260 -18.03 28.77 8.37
C ALA A 260 -17.04 28.72 7.20
N ALA A 261 -17.42 29.16 6.01
CA ALA A 261 -16.53 29.27 4.86
C ALA A 261 -15.39 30.29 5.09
N ALA A 262 -15.71 31.44 5.67
CA ALA A 262 -14.72 32.46 6.01
C ALA A 262 -13.65 31.95 6.99
N LYS A 263 -14.05 31.15 7.99
CA LYS A 263 -13.11 30.49 8.92
C LYS A 263 -12.19 29.51 8.19
N LEU A 264 -12.74 28.66 7.33
CA LEU A 264 -11.95 27.71 6.51
C LEU A 264 -10.99 28.46 5.58
N PHE A 265 -11.44 29.55 4.96
CA PHE A 265 -10.63 30.36 4.07
C PHE A 265 -9.48 31.02 4.82
N ALA A 266 -9.73 31.63 5.97
CA ALA A 266 -8.71 32.24 6.80
C ALA A 266 -7.66 31.22 7.28
N GLU A 267 -8.08 30.04 7.75
CA GLU A 267 -7.19 28.96 8.17
C GLU A 267 -6.35 28.43 7.00
N GLY A 268 -6.98 28.24 5.83
CA GLY A 268 -6.32 27.78 4.62
C GLY A 268 -5.23 28.75 4.15
N CYS A 269 -5.54 30.05 4.07
CA CYS A 269 -4.60 31.09 3.68
C CYS A 269 -3.41 31.16 4.66
N ARG A 270 -3.65 31.19 5.97
CA ARG A 270 -2.58 31.19 6.98
C ARG A 270 -1.68 29.97 6.86
N THR A 271 -2.25 28.81 6.56
CA THR A 271 -1.47 27.57 6.41
C THR A 271 -0.57 27.60 5.17
N VAL A 272 -1.10 28.03 4.04
CA VAL A 272 -0.37 28.05 2.76
C VAL A 272 0.66 29.18 2.72
N CYS A 273 0.33 30.36 3.30
CA CYS A 273 1.17 31.53 3.24
C CYS A 273 2.19 31.65 4.38
N ARG A 274 2.19 30.70 5.35
CA ARG A 274 3.04 30.73 6.55
C ARG A 274 4.51 31.00 6.27
N ASP A 275 5.05 30.39 5.23
CA ASP A 275 6.48 30.46 4.94
C ASP A 275 6.86 31.61 3.98
N VAL A 276 5.88 32.31 3.42
CA VAL A 276 6.10 33.36 2.42
C VAL A 276 5.54 34.74 2.81
N CYS A 277 4.63 34.81 3.80
CA CYS A 277 4.08 36.06 4.30
C CYS A 277 4.79 36.49 5.60
N SER A 278 4.79 37.82 5.84
CA SER A 278 5.17 38.38 7.11
C SER A 278 4.12 38.10 8.20
N GLU A 279 4.48 38.24 9.49
CA GLU A 279 3.51 38.12 10.59
C GLU A 279 2.34 39.13 10.43
N ALA A 280 2.64 40.35 10.00
CA ALA A 280 1.62 41.35 9.73
C ALA A 280 0.70 40.90 8.55
N GLY A 281 1.26 40.36 7.48
CA GLY A 281 0.48 39.81 6.37
C GLY A 281 -0.38 38.62 6.77
N LEU A 282 0.13 37.73 7.63
CA LEU A 282 -0.67 36.60 8.16
C LEU A 282 -1.80 37.05 9.07
N ALA A 283 -1.62 38.16 9.81
CA ALA A 283 -2.66 38.73 10.69
C ALA A 283 -3.87 39.29 9.91
N GLU A 284 -3.72 39.62 8.63
CA GLU A 284 -4.82 40.07 7.76
C GLU A 284 -5.81 38.94 7.39
N TYR A 285 -5.38 37.67 7.46
CA TYR A 285 -6.27 36.53 7.17
C TYR A 285 -7.17 36.21 8.37
N THR A 286 -8.08 37.14 8.73
CA THR A 286 -9.11 36.89 9.77
C THR A 286 -10.40 36.39 9.13
N PRO A 287 -11.26 35.70 9.89
CA PRO A 287 -12.55 35.28 9.38
C PRO A 287 -13.42 36.45 8.90
N GLU A 288 -13.33 37.62 9.54
CA GLU A 288 -14.07 38.82 9.19
C GLU A 288 -13.64 39.36 7.82
N VAL A 289 -12.34 39.51 7.60
CA VAL A 289 -11.77 39.97 6.32
C VAL A 289 -12.09 38.95 5.20
N MET A 290 -11.96 37.66 5.51
CA MET A 290 -12.27 36.61 4.52
C MET A 290 -13.77 36.54 4.21
N ARG A 291 -14.66 36.84 5.16
CA ARG A 291 -16.09 36.95 4.94
C ARG A 291 -16.39 38.08 3.95
N GLN A 292 -15.87 39.27 4.19
CA GLN A 292 -16.04 40.41 3.31
C GLN A 292 -15.56 40.07 1.89
N ARG A 293 -14.42 39.45 1.77
CA ARG A 293 -13.88 39.02 0.46
C ARG A 293 -14.78 38.03 -0.27
N LEU A 294 -15.34 37.02 0.43
CA LEU A 294 -16.28 36.08 -0.17
C LEU A 294 -17.57 36.77 -0.63
N GLU A 295 -18.06 37.78 0.09
CA GLU A 295 -19.23 38.59 -0.29
C GLU A 295 -18.97 39.43 -1.57
N GLU A 296 -17.79 40.07 -1.66
CA GLU A 296 -17.37 40.84 -2.82
C GLU A 296 -17.21 39.94 -4.06
N GLU A 297 -16.55 38.81 -3.89
CA GLU A 297 -16.37 37.83 -4.97
C GLU A 297 -17.71 37.21 -5.41
N HIS A 298 -18.63 36.96 -4.48
CA HIS A 298 -19.98 36.51 -4.82
C HIS A 298 -20.70 37.51 -5.71
N LYS A 299 -20.61 38.82 -5.40
CA LYS A 299 -21.15 39.90 -6.26
C LYS A 299 -20.47 39.93 -7.62
N ALA A 300 -19.20 39.54 -7.68
CA ALA A 300 -18.44 39.44 -8.93
C ALA A 300 -18.78 38.19 -9.78
N GLY A 301 -19.59 37.29 -9.25
CA GLY A 301 -20.08 36.09 -9.96
C GLY A 301 -19.47 34.77 -9.55
N TRP A 302 -18.85 34.72 -8.39
CA TRP A 302 -18.40 33.47 -7.76
C TRP A 302 -19.54 32.75 -7.05
N ALA A 303 -19.53 31.43 -7.12
CA ALA A 303 -20.38 30.55 -6.33
C ALA A 303 -19.50 29.68 -5.41
N PHE A 304 -19.80 29.67 -4.12
CA PHE A 304 -19.03 28.95 -3.11
C PHE A 304 -19.81 27.76 -2.56
N TYR A 305 -19.10 26.66 -2.35
CA TYR A 305 -19.66 25.41 -1.88
C TYR A 305 -18.89 24.90 -0.66
N LEU A 306 -19.63 24.48 0.36
CA LEU A 306 -19.10 23.82 1.56
C LEU A 306 -19.26 22.30 1.46
N HIS A 307 -18.24 21.58 1.81
CA HIS A 307 -18.28 20.15 2.04
C HIS A 307 -18.37 19.88 3.53
N THR A 308 -19.22 18.93 3.91
CA THR A 308 -19.44 18.56 5.31
C THR A 308 -19.53 17.04 5.41
N THR A 309 -18.67 16.42 6.24
CA THR A 309 -18.73 14.97 6.53
C THR A 309 -19.46 14.72 7.87
N SER A 310 -19.46 15.71 8.77
CA SER A 310 -20.11 15.74 10.06
C SER A 310 -20.86 17.07 10.22
N ASP A 311 -21.20 17.47 11.42
CA ASP A 311 -21.92 18.72 11.69
C ASP A 311 -21.09 19.99 11.41
N THR A 312 -19.76 19.86 11.21
CA THR A 312 -18.89 20.98 10.89
C THR A 312 -18.32 20.85 9.47
N PRO A 313 -18.24 21.94 8.70
CA PRO A 313 -17.62 21.94 7.39
C PRO A 313 -16.14 21.56 7.47
N ASP A 314 -15.71 20.68 6.56
CA ASP A 314 -14.36 20.13 6.49
C ASP A 314 -13.63 20.48 5.18
N GLY A 315 -14.31 21.16 4.26
CA GLY A 315 -13.72 21.68 3.04
C GLY A 315 -14.62 22.68 2.33
N MET A 316 -14.04 23.47 1.43
CA MET A 316 -14.76 24.40 0.57
C MET A 316 -14.12 24.51 -0.81
N VAL A 317 -14.90 24.96 -1.80
CA VAL A 317 -14.44 25.31 -3.12
C VAL A 317 -15.30 26.44 -3.70
N GLY A 318 -14.67 27.35 -4.44
CA GLY A 318 -15.33 28.38 -5.22
C GLY A 318 -15.21 28.10 -6.72
N VAL A 319 -16.21 28.50 -7.49
CA VAL A 319 -16.21 28.48 -8.94
C VAL A 319 -16.70 29.82 -9.51
N CYS A 320 -16.05 30.32 -10.54
CA CYS A 320 -16.48 31.48 -11.27
C CYS A 320 -16.97 31.08 -12.67
N HIS A 321 -18.27 31.10 -12.88
CA HIS A 321 -18.88 30.72 -14.16
C HIS A 321 -18.52 31.69 -15.30
N LYS A 322 -18.17 32.96 -14.99
CA LYS A 322 -17.78 33.93 -16.03
C LYS A 322 -16.40 33.65 -16.63
N THR A 323 -15.46 33.19 -15.81
CA THR A 323 -14.05 33.03 -16.23
C THR A 323 -13.62 31.56 -16.39
N GLY A 324 -14.43 30.61 -15.92
CA GLY A 324 -14.08 29.20 -15.86
C GLY A 324 -13.03 28.90 -14.77
N GLU A 325 -12.92 29.77 -13.78
CA GLU A 325 -11.93 29.65 -12.70
C GLU A 325 -12.45 28.81 -11.55
N ILE A 326 -11.58 27.94 -11.02
CA ILE A 326 -11.76 27.22 -9.76
C ILE A 326 -10.82 27.85 -8.73
N GLY A 327 -11.36 28.33 -7.63
CA GLY A 327 -10.59 28.92 -6.54
C GLY A 327 -11.06 28.42 -5.17
N HIS A 328 -10.43 28.95 -4.14
CA HIS A 328 -10.82 28.72 -2.72
C HIS A 328 -10.97 27.23 -2.38
N LEU A 329 -10.12 26.37 -2.92
CA LEU A 329 -10.11 24.95 -2.58
C LEU A 329 -9.32 24.73 -1.29
N PHE A 330 -10.03 24.63 -0.19
CA PHE A 330 -9.49 24.40 1.14
C PHE A 330 -10.08 23.13 1.77
N VAL A 331 -9.24 22.41 2.51
CA VAL A 331 -9.63 21.24 3.31
C VAL A 331 -8.96 21.39 4.68
N THR A 332 -9.72 21.23 5.75
CA THR A 332 -9.22 21.28 7.13
C THR A 332 -8.06 20.31 7.32
N GLN A 333 -7.15 20.62 8.24
CA GLN A 333 -5.99 19.78 8.52
C GLN A 333 -6.40 18.36 8.92
N SER A 334 -7.44 18.22 9.74
CA SER A 334 -7.99 16.92 10.19
C SER A 334 -8.61 16.10 9.06
N ALA A 335 -9.05 16.73 7.98
CA ALA A 335 -9.70 16.09 6.84
C ALA A 335 -8.76 15.89 5.62
N ARG A 336 -7.52 16.38 5.70
CA ARG A 336 -6.52 16.15 4.64
C ARG A 336 -6.19 14.67 4.50
N GLY A 337 -5.90 14.24 3.26
CA GLY A 337 -5.64 12.83 2.96
C GLY A 337 -6.90 11.95 2.81
N SER A 338 -8.11 12.45 3.17
CA SER A 338 -9.38 11.71 3.06
C SER A 338 -10.01 11.71 1.65
N GLY A 339 -9.36 12.38 0.67
CA GLY A 339 -9.87 12.50 -0.70
C GLY A 339 -10.88 13.64 -0.92
N ILE A 340 -11.20 14.46 0.10
CA ILE A 340 -12.14 15.58 0.00
C ILE A 340 -11.69 16.60 -1.04
N GLY A 341 -10.40 16.96 -1.08
CA GLY A 341 -9.86 17.89 -2.08
C GLY A 341 -10.06 17.41 -3.51
N THR A 342 -9.87 16.12 -3.77
CA THR A 342 -10.13 15.49 -5.08
C THR A 342 -11.62 15.58 -5.45
N LYS A 343 -12.51 15.29 -4.49
CA LYS A 343 -13.96 15.35 -4.70
C LYS A 343 -14.44 16.78 -4.98
N LEU A 344 -13.94 17.76 -4.22
CA LEU A 344 -14.28 19.17 -4.41
C LEU A 344 -13.79 19.70 -5.77
N LEU A 345 -12.58 19.29 -6.18
CA LEU A 345 -12.04 19.70 -7.49
C LEU A 345 -12.84 19.09 -8.66
N ASP A 346 -13.20 17.80 -8.56
CA ASP A 346 -14.05 17.14 -9.58
C ASP A 346 -15.47 17.73 -9.60
N PHE A 347 -16.03 18.04 -8.43
CA PHE A 347 -17.30 18.72 -8.30
C PHE A 347 -17.27 20.11 -8.97
N ALA A 348 -16.23 20.92 -8.68
CA ALA A 348 -16.05 22.25 -9.27
C ALA A 348 -15.91 22.17 -10.79
N ARG A 349 -15.11 21.21 -11.29
CA ARG A 349 -14.96 20.97 -12.73
C ARG A 349 -16.30 20.64 -13.39
N LYS A 350 -17.13 19.80 -12.75
CA LYS A 350 -18.48 19.48 -13.26
C LYS A 350 -19.43 20.68 -13.22
N LYS A 351 -19.27 21.61 -12.28
CA LYS A 351 -20.02 22.86 -12.22
C LYS A 351 -19.65 23.83 -13.34
N LEU A 352 -18.44 23.72 -13.86
CA LEU A 352 -17.90 24.49 -14.98
C LEU A 352 -17.89 23.68 -16.29
N ALA A 353 -18.86 22.77 -16.49
CA ALA A 353 -18.89 21.89 -17.68
C ALA A 353 -19.04 22.66 -19.00
N GLU A 354 -19.58 23.90 -18.95
CA GLU A 354 -19.63 24.83 -20.09
C GLU A 354 -18.25 25.34 -20.53
N HIS A 355 -17.25 25.28 -19.67
CA HIS A 355 -15.87 25.64 -19.99
C HIS A 355 -15.09 24.40 -20.39
N ALA A 356 -14.63 24.32 -21.62
CA ALA A 356 -13.86 23.20 -22.12
C ALA A 356 -12.55 22.97 -21.34
N ARG A 357 -11.95 24.05 -20.83
CA ARG A 357 -10.66 24.04 -20.13
C ARG A 357 -10.69 24.91 -18.87
N PRO A 358 -11.42 24.52 -17.80
CA PRO A 358 -11.42 25.27 -16.55
C PRO A 358 -9.98 25.37 -15.99
N TRP A 359 -9.71 26.43 -15.28
CA TRP A 359 -8.38 26.73 -14.79
C TRP A 359 -8.39 27.10 -13.31
N LEU A 360 -7.23 27.07 -12.69
CA LEU A 360 -7.02 27.46 -11.29
C LEU A 360 -5.63 28.10 -11.12
N ALA A 361 -5.45 28.82 -10.02
CA ALA A 361 -4.18 29.38 -9.63
C ALA A 361 -3.73 28.83 -8.28
N VAL A 362 -2.42 28.64 -8.10
CA VAL A 362 -1.82 28.05 -6.90
C VAL A 362 -0.44 28.63 -6.65
N LEU A 363 -0.13 28.96 -5.39
CA LEU A 363 1.23 29.38 -5.01
C LEU A 363 2.23 28.22 -5.24
N ASP A 364 3.39 28.54 -5.80
CA ASP A 364 4.45 27.57 -6.13
C ASP A 364 4.99 26.83 -4.90
N VAL A 365 4.86 27.43 -3.72
CA VAL A 365 5.19 26.82 -2.43
C VAL A 365 4.18 25.74 -1.99
N ASN A 366 2.96 25.72 -2.54
CA ASN A 366 1.93 24.73 -2.20
C ASN A 366 2.08 23.45 -3.02
N THR A 367 3.19 22.73 -2.81
CA THR A 367 3.55 21.52 -3.56
C THR A 367 2.50 20.40 -3.46
N ALA A 368 1.80 20.32 -2.33
CA ALA A 368 0.75 19.33 -2.11
C ALA A 368 -0.46 19.57 -3.03
N ALA A 369 -0.91 20.84 -3.18
CA ALA A 369 -1.99 21.20 -4.08
C ALA A 369 -1.57 21.03 -5.54
N ILE A 370 -0.36 21.47 -5.92
CA ILE A 370 0.19 21.28 -7.28
C ILE A 370 0.19 19.79 -7.64
N GLY A 371 0.62 18.91 -6.73
CA GLY A 371 0.57 17.47 -6.92
C GLY A 371 -0.86 16.94 -7.13
N LEU A 372 -1.85 17.43 -6.37
CA LEU A 372 -3.26 17.10 -6.58
C LEU A 372 -3.74 17.53 -7.97
N TYR A 373 -3.48 18.79 -8.35
CA TYR A 373 -3.95 19.36 -9.62
C TYR A 373 -3.38 18.63 -10.82
N ARG A 374 -2.08 18.31 -10.80
CA ARG A 374 -1.44 17.50 -11.87
C ARG A 374 -2.09 16.12 -12.00
N ARG A 375 -2.35 15.42 -10.88
CA ARG A 375 -3.04 14.12 -10.93
C ARG A 375 -4.46 14.19 -11.47
N MET A 376 -5.11 15.35 -11.33
CA MET A 376 -6.47 15.61 -11.83
C MET A 376 -6.48 16.16 -13.26
N GLY A 377 -5.33 16.18 -13.96
CA GLY A 377 -5.24 16.60 -15.37
C GLY A 377 -5.06 18.09 -15.56
N TYR A 378 -4.66 18.85 -14.54
CA TYR A 378 -4.31 20.28 -14.69
C TYR A 378 -2.82 20.41 -14.96
N LEU A 379 -2.48 21.07 -16.07
CA LEU A 379 -1.09 21.33 -16.46
C LEU A 379 -0.77 22.83 -16.35
N PRO A 380 0.50 23.20 -16.10
CA PRO A 380 0.92 24.60 -16.08
C PRO A 380 0.59 25.29 -17.39
N ASP A 381 -0.02 26.49 -17.30
CA ASP A 381 -0.44 27.32 -18.45
C ASP A 381 0.07 28.76 -18.33
N GLY A 382 0.68 29.13 -17.22
CA GLY A 382 1.25 30.45 -16.98
C GLY A 382 1.78 30.63 -15.58
N VAL A 383 2.44 31.76 -15.35
CA VAL A 383 3.01 32.15 -14.06
C VAL A 383 2.73 33.63 -13.80
N ARG A 384 2.28 33.96 -12.60
CA ARG A 384 2.15 35.34 -12.09
C ARG A 384 3.14 35.54 -10.96
N ASN A 385 3.88 36.63 -10.96
CA ASN A 385 4.72 37.01 -9.84
C ASN A 385 3.86 37.65 -8.75
N MET A 386 3.85 37.07 -7.57
CA MET A 386 3.09 37.56 -6.41
C MET A 386 3.93 38.45 -5.48
N TYR A 387 5.25 38.41 -5.60
CA TYR A 387 6.17 39.22 -4.81
C TYR A 387 6.74 40.36 -5.66
N GLN A 388 6.48 41.60 -5.24
CA GLN A 388 7.16 42.79 -5.75
C GLN A 388 7.94 43.46 -4.63
N PRO A 389 9.30 43.48 -4.68
CA PRO A 389 10.10 44.11 -3.64
C PRO A 389 9.71 45.58 -3.44
N GLY A 390 9.29 45.92 -2.21
CA GLY A 390 8.95 47.28 -1.81
C GLY A 390 7.51 47.74 -2.10
N VAL A 391 6.64 46.88 -2.64
CA VAL A 391 5.24 47.20 -2.94
C VAL A 391 4.27 46.39 -2.08
N ASP A 392 4.57 45.11 -1.79
CA ASP A 392 3.68 44.22 -1.00
C ASP A 392 4.24 44.00 0.42
N ALA A 393 3.63 44.66 1.40
CA ALA A 393 3.94 44.45 2.81
C ALA A 393 3.57 43.05 3.34
N ALA A 394 2.68 42.33 2.63
CA ALA A 394 2.16 41.02 3.01
C ALA A 394 3.16 39.88 2.75
N PHE A 395 3.91 39.92 1.64
CA PHE A 395 4.86 38.87 1.28
C PHE A 395 6.29 39.25 1.68
N CYS A 396 6.96 38.39 2.42
CA CYS A 396 8.35 38.58 2.88
C CYS A 396 9.39 37.78 2.08
N LYS A 397 8.93 36.83 1.24
CA LYS A 397 9.79 36.02 0.36
C LYS A 397 9.23 35.96 -1.06
N PRO A 398 10.10 35.80 -2.08
CA PRO A 398 9.66 35.61 -3.44
C PRO A 398 8.75 34.38 -3.56
N CYS A 399 7.55 34.56 -4.11
CA CYS A 399 6.66 33.48 -4.47
C CYS A 399 5.95 33.78 -5.77
N LYS A 400 5.51 32.75 -6.46
CA LYS A 400 4.83 32.81 -7.75
C LYS A 400 3.50 32.12 -7.67
N GLU A 401 2.54 32.60 -8.39
CA GLU A 401 1.28 31.93 -8.62
C GLU A 401 1.34 31.20 -9.95
N LEU A 402 1.22 29.88 -9.91
CA LEU A 402 1.13 29.04 -11.10
C LEU A 402 -0.31 29.01 -11.57
N VAL A 403 -0.55 29.39 -12.80
CA VAL A 403 -1.84 29.17 -13.47
C VAL A 403 -1.82 27.76 -14.06
N MET A 404 -2.79 26.95 -13.70
CA MET A 404 -2.90 25.57 -14.18
C MET A 404 -4.25 25.37 -14.86
N ARG A 405 -4.24 24.77 -16.04
CA ARG A 405 -5.44 24.58 -16.87
C ARG A 405 -5.72 23.11 -17.08
N TYR A 406 -6.98 22.73 -16.96
CA TYR A 406 -7.42 21.38 -17.25
C TYR A 406 -7.20 21.02 -18.71
N GLN A 407 -6.60 19.87 -18.93
CA GLN A 407 -6.47 19.26 -20.25
C GLN A 407 -7.27 17.97 -20.27
N PRO A 408 -8.36 17.88 -21.03
CA PRO A 408 -9.05 16.62 -21.23
C PRO A 408 -8.06 15.59 -21.75
N GLN A 409 -8.03 14.41 -21.14
CA GLN A 409 -7.32 13.29 -21.75
C GLN A 409 -8.13 12.88 -22.97
N ASP A 410 -7.51 12.89 -24.15
CA ASP A 410 -8.11 12.33 -25.33
C ASP A 410 -8.46 10.88 -25.02
N GLN A 411 -9.76 10.57 -25.05
CA GLN A 411 -10.24 9.19 -25.05
C GLN A 411 -9.93 8.64 -26.44
N GLY A 412 -8.69 8.10 -26.59
CA GLY A 412 -8.32 7.29 -27.73
C GLY A 412 -8.87 5.88 -27.61
#